data_97dd938d2044471edba8b1ea53837d75
#
_entry.id   97dd938d2044471edba8b1ea53837d75
#
_cell.length_a   1.000
_cell.length_b   1.000
_cell.length_c   1.000
_cell.angle_alpha   90.00
_cell.angle_beta   90.00
_cell.angle_gamma   90.00
#
_symmetry.space_group_name_H-M   'P 1'
#
loop_
_entity.id
_entity.type
_entity.pdbx_description
1 polymer ?
#
loop_
_entity_poly.entity_id
_entity_poly.type
_entity_poly.pdbx_seq_one_letter_code
_entity_poly.pdbx_strand_id
1 'polypeptide(L)'
;AQRSTKNKMNQAIVTTISDRCKRCYSCVRECPASAIRVIDAQAQVIEERCIACGHCVKVCSQDAKQIFSEIDITYKLLKTNNAIAIVAPSFAASFPDNYRKVPGALRKLGFTQVIETAFGADLIANSYMDIISNEKEKTIISSACPAVVSFIQKYYAELVPNLAKVVSPMIALGRYLRQNQDEDVKIVFIGPCVAKKHEAQ
;
A
#
# COMPACT_ATOMS: atom_id res chain seq x y z
N ALA A 1 26.75 -13.64 -9.93
CA ALA A 1 25.73 -12.61 -10.18
C ALA A 1 24.40 -12.89 -9.42
N GLN A 2 24.44 -13.49 -8.21
CA GLN A 2 23.23 -13.88 -7.44
C GLN A 2 23.09 -13.11 -6.10
N ARG A 3 23.71 -11.95 -5.94
CA ARG A 3 23.71 -11.19 -4.66
C ARG A 3 22.80 -9.96 -4.59
N SER A 4 22.00 -9.63 -5.64
CA SER A 4 21.26 -8.35 -5.70
C SER A 4 19.79 -8.43 -5.35
N THR A 5 19.16 -9.62 -5.27
CA THR A 5 17.70 -9.74 -5.10
C THR A 5 17.23 -9.93 -3.65
N LYS A 6 18.11 -10.31 -2.71
CA LYS A 6 17.73 -10.53 -1.31
C LYS A 6 17.67 -9.28 -0.42
N ASN A 7 18.14 -8.12 -0.89
CA ASN A 7 18.24 -6.91 -0.07
C ASN A 7 17.09 -5.90 -0.22
N LYS A 8 16.06 -6.22 -1.00
CA LYS A 8 14.88 -5.34 -1.21
C LYS A 8 13.71 -5.59 -0.26
N MET A 9 13.67 -6.71 0.44
CA MET A 9 12.51 -7.12 1.25
C MET A 9 12.49 -6.60 2.69
N ASN A 10 13.48 -5.79 3.12
CA ASN A 10 13.57 -5.28 4.50
C ASN A 10 13.80 -3.76 4.55
N GLN A 11 13.22 -2.98 3.64
CA GLN A 11 13.34 -1.54 3.74
C GLN A 11 12.10 -0.97 4.43
N ALA A 12 12.31 -0.27 5.55
CA ALA A 12 11.23 0.39 6.29
C ALA A 12 10.43 1.33 5.38
N ILE A 13 9.11 1.16 5.34
CA ILE A 13 8.22 1.95 4.49
C ILE A 13 8.15 3.41 4.93
N VAL A 14 8.28 3.64 6.25
CA VAL A 14 8.29 4.98 6.82
C VAL A 14 9.55 5.17 7.65
N THR A 15 10.30 6.21 7.34
CA THR A 15 11.55 6.57 8.04
C THR A 15 11.45 7.97 8.64
N THR A 16 12.45 8.34 9.46
CA THR A 16 12.58 9.67 10.02
C THR A 16 13.81 10.37 9.45
N ILE A 17 13.63 11.58 8.92
CA ILE A 17 14.71 12.47 8.52
C ILE A 17 15.17 13.21 9.78
N SER A 18 16.32 12.85 10.33
CA SER A 18 16.80 13.33 11.62
C SER A 18 16.93 14.85 11.67
N ASP A 19 17.49 15.47 10.63
CA ASP A 19 17.73 16.91 10.57
C ASP A 19 16.44 17.75 10.57
N ARG A 20 15.34 17.18 10.07
CA ARG A 20 14.02 17.82 10.07
C ARG A 20 13.25 17.60 11.35
N CYS A 21 13.59 16.58 12.12
CA CYS A 21 12.85 16.24 13.34
C CYS A 21 13.11 17.24 14.47
N LYS A 22 12.10 18.05 14.81
CA LYS A 22 12.15 19.03 15.88
C LYS A 22 11.73 18.48 17.25
N ARG A 23 11.63 17.15 17.40
CA ARG A 23 11.35 16.47 18.67
C ARG A 23 10.01 16.86 19.32
N CYS A 24 9.00 17.25 18.53
CA CYS A 24 7.67 17.60 19.04
C CYS A 24 6.87 16.35 19.49
N TYR A 25 7.30 15.16 19.05
CA TYR A 25 6.74 13.86 19.39
C TYR A 25 5.24 13.65 19.05
N SER A 26 4.64 14.50 18.23
CA SER A 26 3.26 14.31 17.77
C SER A 26 3.08 12.93 17.13
N CYS A 27 4.01 12.50 16.29
CA CYS A 27 3.97 11.16 15.67
C CYS A 27 4.04 10.01 16.70
N VAL A 28 4.66 10.21 17.86
CA VAL A 28 4.70 9.22 18.96
C VAL A 28 3.33 9.11 19.61
N ARG A 29 2.73 10.25 19.98
CA ARG A 29 1.42 10.30 20.64
C ARG A 29 0.28 9.83 19.75
N GLU A 30 0.36 10.13 18.47
CA GLU A 30 -0.71 9.88 17.48
C GLU A 30 -0.58 8.52 16.78
N CYS A 31 0.45 7.74 17.11
CA CYS A 31 0.65 6.45 16.45
C CYS A 31 -0.36 5.40 16.94
N PRO A 32 -1.32 4.94 16.11
CA PRO A 32 -2.36 3.99 16.52
C PRO A 32 -1.80 2.62 16.91
N ALA A 33 -0.58 2.30 16.45
CA ALA A 33 0.09 1.04 16.73
C ALA A 33 1.21 1.18 17.77
N SER A 34 1.38 2.35 18.41
CA SER A 34 2.49 2.64 19.32
C SER A 34 3.85 2.18 18.77
N ALA A 35 4.04 2.32 17.45
CA ALA A 35 5.19 1.83 16.70
C ALA A 35 6.30 2.89 16.55
N ILE A 36 6.30 3.95 17.35
CA ILE A 36 7.32 5.01 17.30
C ILE A 36 7.90 5.20 18.70
N ARG A 37 9.22 5.10 18.80
CA ARG A 37 9.96 5.33 20.04
C ARG A 37 10.89 6.54 19.90
N VAL A 38 11.26 7.11 21.05
CA VAL A 38 12.31 8.12 21.12
C VAL A 38 13.63 7.39 21.38
N ILE A 39 14.54 7.45 20.44
CA ILE A 39 15.90 6.87 20.53
C ILE A 39 16.86 8.01 20.19
N ASP A 40 17.85 8.26 21.01
CA ASP A 40 18.81 9.37 20.88
C ASP A 40 18.12 10.73 20.61
N ALA A 41 17.08 10.99 21.39
CA ALA A 41 16.20 12.16 21.26
C ALA A 41 15.49 12.30 19.89
N GLN A 42 15.44 11.27 19.07
CA GLN A 42 14.77 11.25 17.78
C GLN A 42 13.57 10.28 17.78
N ALA A 43 12.49 10.68 17.11
CA ALA A 43 11.31 9.80 16.95
C ALA A 43 11.58 8.79 15.82
N GLN A 44 11.92 7.56 16.18
CA GLN A 44 12.22 6.47 15.23
C GLN A 44 11.04 5.50 15.11
N VAL A 45 10.80 4.99 13.91
CA VAL A 45 9.77 3.98 13.63
C VAL A 45 10.33 2.60 13.97
N ILE A 46 9.59 1.83 14.75
CA ILE A 46 9.87 0.43 15.06
C ILE A 46 9.12 -0.42 14.04
N GLU A 47 9.85 -1.01 13.12
CA GLU A 47 9.31 -1.68 11.94
C GLU A 47 8.43 -2.89 12.32
N GLU A 48 8.87 -3.68 13.29
CA GLU A 48 8.13 -4.86 13.76
C GLU A 48 6.74 -4.51 14.32
N ARG A 49 6.58 -3.29 14.82
CA ARG A 49 5.31 -2.77 15.34
C ARG A 49 4.53 -1.94 14.33
N CYS A 50 5.20 -1.41 13.32
CA CYS A 50 4.60 -0.52 12.35
C CYS A 50 3.60 -1.27 11.45
N ILE A 51 2.40 -0.69 11.28
CA ILE A 51 1.35 -1.20 10.38
C ILE A 51 1.33 -0.45 9.05
N ALA A 52 2.32 0.35 8.76
CA ALA A 52 2.47 1.15 7.54
C ALA A 52 1.28 2.06 7.18
N CYS A 53 0.47 2.49 8.16
CA CYS A 53 -0.74 3.29 7.90
C CYS A 53 -0.46 4.72 7.40
N GLY A 54 0.78 5.24 7.54
CA GLY A 54 1.15 6.58 7.10
C GLY A 54 0.69 7.73 8.01
N HIS A 55 -0.02 7.46 9.11
CA HIS A 55 -0.56 8.52 9.98
C HIS A 55 0.53 9.45 10.53
N CYS A 56 1.68 8.91 10.90
CA CYS A 56 2.82 9.70 11.39
C CYS A 56 3.38 10.69 10.35
N VAL A 57 3.22 10.41 9.06
CA VAL A 57 3.58 11.35 7.99
C VAL A 57 2.58 12.50 7.97
N LYS A 58 1.28 12.20 8.07
CA LYS A 58 0.20 13.19 8.05
C LYS A 58 0.28 14.18 9.22
N VAL A 59 0.64 13.71 10.42
CA VAL A 59 0.69 14.54 11.62
C VAL A 59 2.03 15.25 11.84
N CYS A 60 3.01 15.02 10.97
CA CYS A 60 4.33 15.63 11.09
C CYS A 60 4.36 17.02 10.44
N SER A 61 4.17 18.07 11.21
CA SER A 61 4.25 19.47 10.74
C SER A 61 5.66 19.90 10.28
N GLN A 62 6.68 19.05 10.51
CA GLN A 62 8.08 19.31 10.12
C GLN A 62 8.50 18.55 8.88
N ASP A 63 7.61 17.80 8.22
CA ASP A 63 7.93 16.92 7.11
C ASP A 63 9.14 16.00 7.38
N ALA A 64 9.32 15.63 8.66
CA ALA A 64 10.41 14.77 9.10
C ALA A 64 10.11 13.28 8.95
N LYS A 65 8.86 12.90 8.66
CA LYS A 65 8.49 11.51 8.35
C LYS A 65 8.40 11.33 6.84
N GLN A 66 9.17 10.39 6.32
CA GLN A 66 9.27 10.13 4.89
C GLN A 66 8.77 8.72 4.56
N ILE A 67 7.99 8.62 3.48
CA ILE A 67 7.60 7.34 2.88
C ILE A 67 8.66 6.97 1.85
N PHE A 68 9.07 5.71 1.82
CA PHE A 68 9.95 5.21 0.76
C PHE A 68 9.35 5.49 -0.62
N SER A 69 10.11 6.19 -1.46
CA SER A 69 9.68 6.57 -2.81
C SER A 69 10.09 5.53 -3.85
N GLU A 70 9.13 5.13 -4.69
CA GLU A 70 9.37 4.23 -5.83
C GLU A 70 9.29 4.96 -7.17
N ILE A 71 9.29 6.30 -7.15
CA ILE A 71 9.17 7.13 -8.35
C ILE A 71 10.30 6.85 -9.35
N ASP A 72 11.55 6.79 -8.87
CA ASP A 72 12.72 6.55 -9.76
C ASP A 72 12.67 5.15 -10.39
N ILE A 73 12.21 4.15 -9.62
CA ILE A 73 12.03 2.79 -10.11
C ILE A 73 10.93 2.80 -11.18
N THR A 74 9.82 3.49 -10.93
CA THR A 74 8.71 3.61 -11.88
C THR A 74 9.17 4.28 -13.18
N TYR A 75 9.91 5.37 -13.12
CA TYR A 75 10.46 6.00 -14.33
C TYR A 75 11.38 5.06 -15.13
N LYS A 76 12.16 4.24 -14.46
CA LYS A 76 12.98 3.23 -15.15
C LYS A 76 12.11 2.16 -15.83
N LEU A 77 11.04 1.72 -15.19
CA LEU A 77 10.09 0.75 -15.76
C LEU A 77 9.37 1.34 -16.98
N LEU A 78 8.97 2.60 -16.94
CA LEU A 78 8.30 3.26 -18.08
C LEU A 78 9.14 3.30 -19.35
N LYS A 79 10.48 3.33 -19.22
CA LYS A 79 11.38 3.27 -20.38
C LYS A 79 11.35 1.93 -21.13
N THR A 80 10.80 0.88 -20.54
CA THR A 80 10.66 -0.45 -21.19
C THR A 80 9.43 -0.56 -22.08
N ASN A 81 8.55 0.45 -22.09
CA ASN A 81 7.27 0.48 -22.78
C ASN A 81 6.37 -0.75 -22.53
N ASN A 82 6.51 -1.38 -21.37
CA ASN A 82 5.72 -2.56 -20.98
C ASN A 82 5.24 -2.43 -19.52
N ALA A 83 4.62 -1.28 -19.19
CA ALA A 83 4.11 -1.02 -17.86
C ALA A 83 2.62 -0.67 -17.88
N ILE A 84 1.85 -1.36 -17.03
CA ILE A 84 0.42 -1.12 -16.81
C ILE A 84 0.25 -0.39 -15.48
N ALA A 85 -0.50 0.71 -15.48
CA ALA A 85 -0.95 1.38 -14.26
C ALA A 85 -2.26 0.77 -13.77
N ILE A 86 -2.29 0.35 -12.50
CA ILE A 86 -3.55 0.07 -11.80
C ILE A 86 -3.80 1.20 -10.79
N VAL A 87 -4.91 1.91 -10.91
CA VAL A 87 -5.16 3.17 -10.20
C VAL A 87 -6.26 3.00 -9.15
N ALA A 88 -5.98 3.45 -7.93
CA ALA A 88 -6.97 3.42 -6.86
C ALA A 88 -8.16 4.34 -7.19
N PRO A 89 -9.43 3.94 -6.95
CA PRO A 89 -10.62 4.75 -7.24
C PRO A 89 -10.61 6.14 -6.60
N SER A 90 -9.89 6.28 -5.48
CA SER A 90 -9.69 7.56 -4.78
C SER A 90 -8.98 8.65 -5.59
N PHE A 91 -8.44 8.32 -6.76
CA PHE A 91 -7.83 9.34 -7.64
C PHE A 91 -8.82 10.45 -8.01
N ALA A 92 -10.11 10.12 -8.12
CA ALA A 92 -11.15 11.08 -8.42
C ALA A 92 -11.27 12.17 -7.34
N ALA A 93 -11.11 11.80 -6.05
CA ALA A 93 -11.09 12.75 -4.95
C ALA A 93 -9.80 13.57 -4.89
N SER A 94 -8.67 13.00 -5.34
CA SER A 94 -7.38 13.71 -5.40
C SER A 94 -7.32 14.73 -6.54
N PHE A 95 -8.12 14.54 -7.59
CA PHE A 95 -8.15 15.40 -8.78
C PHE A 95 -9.61 15.77 -9.16
N PRO A 96 -10.40 16.42 -8.28
CA PRO A 96 -11.83 16.59 -8.42
C PRO A 96 -12.22 17.22 -9.76
N ASP A 97 -11.49 18.25 -10.22
CA ASP A 97 -11.78 18.96 -11.46
C ASP A 97 -11.24 18.28 -12.72
N ASN A 98 -10.26 17.39 -12.56
CA ASN A 98 -9.51 16.82 -13.68
C ASN A 98 -9.41 15.29 -13.65
N TYR A 99 -10.16 14.60 -12.81
CA TYR A 99 -10.04 13.14 -12.65
C TYR A 99 -10.18 12.39 -13.99
N ARG A 100 -11.03 12.86 -14.89
CA ARG A 100 -11.20 12.26 -16.24
C ARG A 100 -9.94 12.34 -17.11
N LYS A 101 -9.06 13.28 -16.82
CA LYS A 101 -7.79 13.45 -17.56
C LYS A 101 -6.66 12.55 -17.01
N VAL A 102 -6.80 12.02 -15.79
CA VAL A 102 -5.75 11.22 -15.13
C VAL A 102 -5.34 10.00 -15.96
N PRO A 103 -6.26 9.18 -16.50
CA PRO A 103 -5.84 8.03 -17.33
C PRO A 103 -5.07 8.46 -18.59
N GLY A 104 -5.47 9.56 -19.23
CA GLY A 104 -4.76 10.12 -20.37
C GLY A 104 -3.37 10.66 -20.02
N ALA A 105 -3.24 11.30 -18.86
CA ALA A 105 -1.96 11.79 -18.36
C ALA A 105 -1.00 10.61 -18.07
N LEU A 106 -1.47 9.55 -17.45
CA LEU A 106 -0.67 8.35 -17.19
C LEU A 106 -0.19 7.67 -18.48
N ARG A 107 -1.04 7.60 -19.51
CA ARG A 107 -0.61 7.10 -20.84
C ARG A 107 0.49 8.00 -21.44
N LYS A 108 0.37 9.31 -21.30
CA LYS A 108 1.42 10.25 -21.76
C LYS A 108 2.73 10.10 -20.98
N LEU A 109 2.70 9.63 -19.74
CA LEU A 109 3.91 9.29 -18.96
C LEU A 109 4.58 8.00 -19.43
N GLY A 110 3.93 7.18 -20.27
CA GLY A 110 4.50 5.97 -20.83
C GLY A 110 3.85 4.66 -20.35
N PHE A 111 2.74 4.71 -19.60
CA PHE A 111 1.98 3.49 -19.30
C PHE A 111 1.22 3.02 -20.54
N THR A 112 1.34 1.74 -20.88
CA THR A 112 0.67 1.12 -22.03
C THR A 112 -0.83 1.00 -21.79
N GLN A 113 -1.23 0.68 -20.56
CA GLN A 113 -2.62 0.59 -20.14
C GLN A 113 -2.82 1.27 -18.78
N VAL A 114 -4.03 1.75 -18.54
CA VAL A 114 -4.45 2.32 -17.25
C VAL A 114 -5.79 1.69 -16.89
N ILE A 115 -5.82 0.99 -15.76
CA ILE A 115 -6.97 0.21 -15.31
C ILE A 115 -7.33 0.66 -13.88
N GLU A 116 -8.60 0.83 -13.59
CA GLU A 116 -9.05 1.16 -12.24
C GLU A 116 -9.07 -0.08 -11.35
N THR A 117 -8.55 0.04 -10.12
CA THR A 117 -8.49 -1.07 -9.16
C THR A 117 -9.88 -1.53 -8.70
N ALA A 118 -10.94 -0.76 -8.97
CA ALA A 118 -12.33 -1.19 -8.77
C ALA A 118 -12.64 -2.50 -9.50
N PHE A 119 -12.08 -2.72 -10.70
CA PHE A 119 -12.20 -4.01 -11.41
C PHE A 119 -11.67 -5.18 -10.56
N GLY A 120 -10.61 -4.97 -9.80
CA GLY A 120 -10.12 -5.97 -8.85
C GLY A 120 -11.09 -6.26 -7.70
N ALA A 121 -11.93 -5.29 -7.31
CA ALA A 121 -12.97 -5.53 -6.31
C ALA A 121 -14.09 -6.40 -6.88
N ASP A 122 -14.48 -6.20 -8.14
CA ASP A 122 -15.46 -7.06 -8.83
C ASP A 122 -14.95 -8.52 -8.91
N LEU A 123 -13.66 -8.74 -9.18
CA LEU A 123 -13.06 -10.07 -9.23
C LEU A 123 -13.19 -10.86 -7.93
N ILE A 124 -13.21 -10.19 -6.77
CA ILE A 124 -13.28 -10.84 -5.46
C ILE A 124 -14.66 -10.76 -4.80
N ALA A 125 -15.62 -10.09 -5.41
CA ALA A 125 -16.96 -9.89 -4.85
C ALA A 125 -17.64 -11.23 -4.53
N ASN A 126 -17.62 -12.19 -5.45
CA ASN A 126 -18.21 -13.51 -5.24
C ASN A 126 -17.54 -14.26 -4.07
N SER A 127 -16.21 -14.16 -3.91
CA SER A 127 -15.50 -14.79 -2.78
C SER A 127 -15.98 -14.24 -1.43
N TYR A 128 -16.27 -12.95 -1.35
CA TYR A 128 -16.85 -12.36 -0.14
C TYR A 128 -18.30 -12.81 0.08
N MET A 129 -19.12 -12.90 -0.98
CA MET A 129 -20.48 -13.41 -0.90
C MET A 129 -20.51 -14.85 -0.40
N ASP A 130 -19.62 -15.70 -0.89
CA ASP A 130 -19.48 -17.09 -0.45
C ASP A 130 -19.11 -17.20 1.04
N ILE A 131 -18.15 -16.40 1.50
CA ILE A 131 -17.74 -16.36 2.91
C ILE A 131 -18.92 -15.93 3.79
N ILE A 132 -19.62 -14.85 3.45
CA ILE A 132 -20.76 -14.33 4.23
C ILE A 132 -21.90 -15.34 4.27
N SER A 133 -22.13 -16.04 3.17
CA SER A 133 -23.23 -17.04 3.08
C SER A 133 -22.93 -18.30 3.89
N ASN A 134 -21.66 -18.72 3.95
CA ASN A 134 -21.26 -19.95 4.63
C ASN A 134 -20.96 -19.75 6.13
N GLU A 135 -20.55 -18.57 6.56
CA GLU A 135 -20.13 -18.27 7.93
C GLU A 135 -21.09 -17.27 8.61
N LYS A 136 -22.40 -17.51 8.55
CA LYS A 136 -23.46 -16.58 8.99
C LYS A 136 -23.36 -16.13 10.45
N GLU A 137 -22.84 -16.97 11.33
CA GLU A 137 -22.74 -16.70 12.78
C GLU A 137 -21.38 -16.11 13.19
N LYS A 138 -20.43 -16.00 12.26
CA LYS A 138 -19.07 -15.53 12.54
C LYS A 138 -18.89 -14.08 12.10
N THR A 139 -18.27 -13.29 12.95
CA THR A 139 -17.80 -11.96 12.56
C THR A 139 -16.68 -12.08 11.54
N ILE A 140 -16.85 -11.53 10.36
CA ILE A 140 -15.84 -11.50 9.29
C ILE A 140 -15.23 -10.13 9.21
N ILE A 141 -13.90 -10.05 9.24
CA ILE A 141 -13.13 -8.82 9.10
C ILE A 141 -12.55 -8.77 7.69
N SER A 142 -12.85 -7.71 6.94
CA SER A 142 -12.34 -7.54 5.58
C SER A 142 -10.81 -7.42 5.55
N SER A 143 -10.18 -8.15 4.65
CA SER A 143 -8.74 -8.13 4.39
C SER A 143 -8.31 -7.12 3.32
N ALA A 144 -9.23 -6.29 2.81
CA ALA A 144 -8.94 -5.31 1.76
C ALA A 144 -7.95 -4.21 2.19
N CYS A 145 -7.83 -3.93 3.50
CA CYS A 145 -6.92 -2.94 4.06
C CYS A 145 -5.67 -3.60 4.68
N PRO A 146 -4.47 -3.48 4.07
CA PRO A 146 -3.26 -4.10 4.59
C PRO A 146 -2.86 -3.58 5.98
N ALA A 147 -3.18 -2.33 6.32
CA ALA A 147 -2.91 -1.78 7.65
C ALA A 147 -3.78 -2.46 8.72
N VAL A 148 -5.05 -2.75 8.43
CA VAL A 148 -5.96 -3.49 9.34
C VAL A 148 -5.46 -4.92 9.50
N VAL A 149 -5.13 -5.60 8.41
CA VAL A 149 -4.59 -6.97 8.45
C VAL A 149 -3.32 -7.01 9.32
N SER A 150 -2.37 -6.11 9.06
CA SER A 150 -1.13 -6.02 9.84
C SER A 150 -1.39 -5.70 11.32
N PHE A 151 -2.38 -4.85 11.61
CA PHE A 151 -2.75 -4.50 12.98
C PHE A 151 -3.31 -5.71 13.73
N ILE A 152 -4.22 -6.45 13.12
CA ILE A 152 -4.77 -7.68 13.71
C ILE A 152 -3.68 -8.72 13.92
N GLN A 153 -2.86 -8.99 12.90
CA GLN A 153 -1.79 -9.98 13.00
C GLN A 153 -0.76 -9.66 14.09
N LYS A 154 -0.48 -8.37 14.32
CA LYS A 154 0.56 -7.95 15.29
C LYS A 154 0.03 -7.76 16.71
N TYR A 155 -1.24 -7.41 16.87
CA TYR A 155 -1.78 -6.96 18.16
C TYR A 155 -3.00 -7.75 18.66
N TYR A 156 -3.66 -8.50 17.78
CA TYR A 156 -4.90 -9.24 18.09
C TYR A 156 -4.89 -10.60 17.41
N ALA A 157 -3.92 -11.43 17.80
CA ALA A 157 -3.71 -12.75 17.18
C ALA A 157 -4.96 -13.64 17.24
N GLU A 158 -5.79 -13.47 18.28
CA GLU A 158 -7.08 -14.16 18.47
C GLU A 158 -8.11 -13.80 17.38
N LEU A 159 -7.99 -12.65 16.72
CA LEU A 159 -8.89 -12.23 15.64
C LEU A 159 -8.39 -12.63 14.25
N VAL A 160 -7.20 -13.19 14.12
CA VAL A 160 -6.66 -13.67 12.83
C VAL A 160 -7.60 -14.67 12.15
N PRO A 161 -8.25 -15.62 12.85
CA PRO A 161 -9.23 -16.52 12.24
C PRO A 161 -10.46 -15.82 11.66
N ASN A 162 -10.73 -14.57 12.06
CA ASN A 162 -11.85 -13.76 11.56
C ASN A 162 -11.50 -12.96 10.31
N LEU A 163 -10.22 -12.84 9.94
CA LEU A 163 -9.83 -12.20 8.70
C LEU A 163 -10.34 -12.99 7.49
N ALA A 164 -10.98 -12.29 6.56
CA ALA A 164 -11.40 -12.91 5.30
C ALA A 164 -10.18 -13.45 4.55
N LYS A 165 -10.24 -14.70 4.11
CA LYS A 165 -9.16 -15.35 3.33
C LYS A 165 -9.21 -14.93 1.86
N VAL A 166 -9.34 -13.65 1.62
CA VAL A 166 -9.43 -13.03 0.28
C VAL A 166 -8.33 -12.00 0.16
N VAL A 167 -7.66 -11.96 -0.98
CA VAL A 167 -6.65 -10.93 -1.26
C VAL A 167 -7.30 -9.57 -1.49
N SER A 168 -6.53 -8.49 -1.37
CA SER A 168 -7.08 -7.17 -1.68
C SER A 168 -7.38 -7.00 -3.17
N PRO A 169 -8.26 -6.05 -3.55
CA PRO A 169 -8.53 -5.69 -4.95
C PRO A 169 -7.28 -5.41 -5.77
N MET A 170 -6.28 -4.76 -5.17
CA MET A 170 -5.00 -4.48 -5.82
C MET A 170 -4.27 -5.78 -6.19
N ILE A 171 -4.18 -6.71 -5.28
CA ILE A 171 -3.51 -8.00 -5.51
C ILE A 171 -4.31 -8.88 -6.47
N ALA A 172 -5.65 -8.89 -6.35
CA ALA A 172 -6.52 -9.63 -7.26
C ALA A 172 -6.32 -9.18 -8.71
N LEU A 173 -6.39 -7.86 -8.94
CA LEU A 173 -6.18 -7.29 -10.27
C LEU A 173 -4.75 -7.55 -10.77
N GLY A 174 -3.74 -7.40 -9.92
CA GLY A 174 -2.35 -7.68 -10.29
C GLY A 174 -2.14 -9.13 -10.71
N ARG A 175 -2.74 -10.09 -10.00
CA ARG A 175 -2.70 -11.52 -10.36
C ARG A 175 -3.44 -11.81 -11.67
N TYR A 176 -4.64 -11.23 -11.84
CA TYR A 176 -5.40 -11.36 -13.08
C TYR A 176 -4.62 -10.86 -14.29
N LEU A 177 -4.00 -9.68 -14.17
CA LEU A 177 -3.19 -9.12 -15.27
C LEU A 177 -1.96 -9.99 -15.58
N ARG A 178 -1.28 -10.52 -14.57
CA ARG A 178 -0.14 -11.43 -14.78
C ARG A 178 -0.51 -12.73 -15.49
N GLN A 179 -1.74 -13.22 -15.33
CA GLN A 179 -2.22 -14.42 -15.99
C GLN A 179 -2.68 -14.18 -17.44
N ASN A 180 -3.08 -12.93 -17.76
CA ASN A 180 -3.72 -12.58 -19.02
C ASN A 180 -2.89 -11.62 -19.90
N GLN A 181 -1.68 -11.28 -19.48
CA GLN A 181 -0.74 -10.42 -20.20
C GLN A 181 0.60 -11.13 -20.36
N ASP A 182 1.49 -10.56 -21.17
CA ASP A 182 2.84 -11.09 -21.36
C ASP A 182 3.61 -11.18 -20.03
N GLU A 183 4.47 -12.20 -19.89
CA GLU A 183 5.26 -12.44 -18.66
C GLU A 183 6.12 -11.24 -18.25
N ASP A 184 6.57 -10.42 -19.21
CA ASP A 184 7.43 -9.26 -18.97
C ASP A 184 6.66 -7.99 -18.53
N VAL A 185 5.32 -8.01 -18.50
CA VAL A 185 4.53 -6.84 -18.13
C VAL A 185 4.84 -6.41 -16.69
N LYS A 186 5.06 -5.12 -16.50
CA LYS A 186 5.28 -4.51 -15.18
C LYS A 186 4.00 -3.82 -14.73
N ILE A 187 3.52 -4.20 -13.54
CA ILE A 187 2.29 -3.65 -12.98
C ILE A 187 2.67 -2.65 -11.90
N VAL A 188 2.19 -1.42 -12.02
CA VAL A 188 2.45 -0.33 -11.08
C VAL A 188 1.13 0.12 -10.47
N PHE A 189 1.02 -0.02 -9.14
CA PHE A 189 -0.13 0.51 -8.41
C PHE A 189 0.07 2.00 -8.09
N ILE A 190 -0.94 2.80 -8.40
CA ILE A 190 -0.98 4.24 -8.13
C ILE A 190 -2.15 4.54 -7.20
N GLY A 191 -1.84 4.98 -5.99
CA GLY A 191 -2.87 5.28 -4.98
C GLY A 191 -2.29 5.93 -3.72
N PRO A 192 -3.13 6.52 -2.86
CA PRO A 192 -2.69 7.27 -1.68
C PRO A 192 -2.33 6.39 -0.48
N CYS A 193 -2.55 5.08 -0.55
CA CYS A 193 -2.42 4.19 0.60
C CYS A 193 -0.98 3.71 0.80
N VAL A 194 -0.34 4.14 1.88
CA VAL A 194 1.03 3.75 2.25
C VAL A 194 1.15 2.25 2.49
N ALA A 195 0.17 1.64 3.18
CA ALA A 195 0.19 0.21 3.50
C ALA A 195 0.16 -0.70 2.26
N LYS A 196 -0.34 -0.20 1.11
CA LYS A 196 -0.30 -0.94 -0.15
C LYS A 196 1.12 -1.20 -0.65
N LYS A 197 2.10 -0.37 -0.27
CA LYS A 197 3.51 -0.62 -0.56
C LYS A 197 4.04 -1.87 0.15
N HIS A 198 3.58 -2.13 1.36
CA HIS A 198 3.94 -3.33 2.11
C HIS A 198 3.27 -4.59 1.51
N GLU A 199 2.03 -4.46 1.04
CA GLU A 199 1.31 -5.56 0.43
C GLU A 199 1.87 -5.95 -0.96
N ALA A 200 2.52 -5.01 -1.65
CA ALA A 200 3.10 -5.21 -2.98
C ALA A 200 4.51 -5.83 -2.96
N GLN A 201 5.15 -5.92 -1.79
CA GLN A 201 6.46 -6.57 -1.59
C GLN A 201 6.33 -8.09 -1.52
#